data_e2cc01ddbd568fc5f80a1aae60f63e5d
#
_entry.id   e2cc01ddbd568fc5f80a1aae60f63e5d
#
_cell.length_a   1.000
_cell.length_b   1.000
_cell.length_c   1.000
_cell.angle_alpha   90.00
_cell.angle_beta   90.00
_cell.angle_gamma   90.00
#
_symmetry.space_group_name_H-M   'P 1'
#
loop_
_entity.id
_entity.type
_entity.pdbx_description
1 polymer ?
#
loop_
_entity_poly.entity_id
_entity_poly.type
_entity_poly.pdbx_seq_one_letter_code
_entity_poly.pdbx_strand_id
1 'polypeptide(L)'
;MKAALSGAQAVQAGQLVQAQGGDAASMFGVSASLGSQKSSSQQHQEQTSVTGSTLTAGNNLTVTATGEGNSGDILVQGSQLKAGGDTTLDAARDLLLLGAANTQKTDGSNSSSGGSVGVSLGLNGASSGLSIFANANKGQGNEHGNGTTWTETTLDSGGTLSLNSGRDTSLIGAQASGESVKVDVGRDLLLQSQQDSKTARQR
;
A
#
# COMPACT_ATOMS: atom_id res chain seq x y z
N MET A 1 -16.54 9.19 19.56
CA MET A 1 -17.73 9.98 19.21
C MET A 1 -17.49 11.42 19.65
N LYS A 2 -17.03 12.29 18.75
CA LYS A 2 -16.92 13.73 19.02
C LYS A 2 -17.96 14.42 18.16
N ALA A 3 -19.07 14.83 18.76
CA ALA A 3 -20.02 15.72 18.16
C ALA A 3 -19.44 17.15 18.27
N ALA A 4 -18.95 17.69 17.17
CA ALA A 4 -18.64 19.12 17.10
C ALA A 4 -19.95 19.86 16.87
N LEU A 5 -20.44 20.48 17.90
CA LEU A 5 -21.52 21.46 17.82
C LEU A 5 -20.86 22.74 17.26
N SER A 6 -20.96 22.98 15.97
CA SER A 6 -20.53 24.27 15.41
C SER A 6 -21.58 25.32 15.73
N GLY A 7 -21.20 26.23 16.62
CA GLY A 7 -22.00 27.40 16.97
C GLY A 7 -22.30 28.28 15.76
N ALA A 8 -23.34 29.07 15.89
CA ALA A 8 -23.78 30.04 14.92
C ALA A 8 -22.61 30.91 14.43
N GLN A 9 -22.25 30.78 13.16
CA GLN A 9 -21.36 31.75 12.52
C GLN A 9 -22.18 32.96 12.13
N ALA A 10 -22.16 33.97 12.98
CA ALA A 10 -22.55 35.31 12.58
C ALA A 10 -21.44 35.82 11.61
N VAL A 11 -21.73 35.79 10.34
CA VAL A 11 -20.84 36.31 9.33
C VAL A 11 -20.84 37.82 9.38
N GLN A 12 -19.70 38.40 9.66
CA GLN A 12 -19.43 39.81 9.50
C GLN A 12 -19.65 40.24 8.04
N ALA A 13 -20.80 40.73 7.74
CA ALA A 13 -21.09 41.48 6.52
C ALA A 13 -20.78 42.98 6.72
N GLY A 14 -19.51 43.27 7.04
CA GLY A 14 -19.15 44.65 7.39
C GLY A 14 -17.91 45.24 6.73
N GLN A 15 -17.17 44.53 5.95
CA GLN A 15 -15.86 45.04 5.46
C GLN A 15 -15.57 44.93 3.98
N LEU A 16 -16.54 44.77 3.11
CA LEU A 16 -16.31 44.74 1.67
C LEU A 16 -16.89 45.91 0.87
N VAL A 17 -17.32 46.96 1.54
CA VAL A 17 -17.89 48.16 0.88
C VAL A 17 -16.88 49.29 0.73
N GLN A 18 -15.62 49.14 1.07
CA GLN A 18 -14.67 50.27 1.05
C GLN A 18 -13.62 50.22 -0.09
N ALA A 19 -13.78 49.41 -1.12
CA ALA A 19 -12.74 49.31 -2.14
C ALA A 19 -13.17 49.53 -3.60
N GLN A 20 -14.38 50.00 -3.88
CA GLN A 20 -14.67 50.47 -5.24
C GLN A 20 -15.66 51.62 -5.21
N GLY A 21 -15.18 52.85 -5.53
CA GLY A 21 -16.00 54.02 -5.73
C GLY A 21 -16.91 53.87 -6.93
N GLY A 22 -18.18 54.08 -6.73
CA GLY A 22 -19.21 54.16 -7.74
C GLY A 22 -20.53 53.56 -7.26
N ASP A 23 -21.50 54.42 -6.99
CA ASP A 23 -22.94 54.13 -6.75
C ASP A 23 -23.28 52.86 -5.98
N ALA A 24 -23.06 52.92 -4.69
CA ALA A 24 -23.54 51.91 -3.74
C ALA A 24 -25.02 52.15 -3.41
N ALA A 25 -25.91 51.81 -4.31
CA ALA A 25 -27.27 51.44 -3.89
C ALA A 25 -27.17 50.07 -3.22
N SER A 26 -26.82 50.14 -1.97
CA SER A 26 -26.56 49.10 -0.98
C SER A 26 -27.42 47.86 -1.13
N MET A 27 -26.80 46.78 -1.55
CA MET A 27 -27.28 45.44 -1.24
C MET A 27 -26.81 45.08 0.18
N PHE A 28 -27.66 45.19 1.15
CA PHE A 28 -27.44 44.62 2.47
C PHE A 28 -28.12 43.26 2.54
N GLY A 29 -27.38 42.20 2.77
CA GLY A 29 -27.95 40.90 3.03
C GLY A 29 -27.44 40.38 4.39
N VAL A 30 -28.36 39.97 5.23
CA VAL A 30 -28.05 39.26 6.49
C VAL A 30 -28.55 37.86 6.36
N SER A 31 -27.70 36.88 6.57
CA SER A 31 -28.05 35.48 6.58
C SER A 31 -27.68 34.84 7.91
N ALA A 32 -28.56 34.02 8.44
CA ALA A 32 -28.31 33.17 9.59
C ALA A 32 -28.64 31.73 9.21
N SER A 33 -27.71 30.82 9.48
CA SER A 33 -27.90 29.40 9.21
C SER A 33 -27.48 28.56 10.40
N LEU A 34 -28.23 27.50 10.66
CA LEU A 34 -27.93 26.45 11.62
C LEU A 34 -27.69 25.16 10.82
N GLY A 35 -26.58 24.54 11.06
CA GLY A 35 -26.22 23.29 10.37
C GLY A 35 -25.53 22.29 11.28
N SER A 36 -25.69 21.03 10.97
CA SER A 36 -24.93 19.94 11.59
C SER A 36 -24.23 19.13 10.52
N GLN A 37 -22.99 18.72 10.80
CA GLN A 37 -22.22 17.86 9.93
C GLN A 37 -21.64 16.72 10.74
N LYS A 38 -21.81 15.51 10.23
CA LYS A 38 -21.16 14.29 10.76
C LYS A 38 -20.31 13.72 9.67
N SER A 39 -19.07 13.37 10.01
CA SER A 39 -18.19 12.61 9.15
C SER A 39 -17.58 11.47 9.95
N SER A 40 -17.50 10.31 9.35
CA SER A 40 -16.84 9.13 9.89
C SER A 40 -15.96 8.54 8.81
N SER A 41 -14.71 8.29 9.15
CA SER A 41 -13.74 7.61 8.28
C SER A 41 -13.11 6.48 9.09
N GLN A 42 -13.12 5.30 8.52
CA GLN A 42 -12.46 4.12 9.07
C GLN A 42 -11.53 3.58 8.00
N GLN A 43 -10.30 3.31 8.37
CA GLN A 43 -9.33 2.69 7.50
C GLN A 43 -8.66 1.56 8.28
N HIS A 44 -8.65 0.39 7.67
CA HIS A 44 -7.97 -0.78 8.16
C HIS A 44 -6.91 -1.20 7.15
N GLN A 45 -5.69 -1.31 7.62
CA GLN A 45 -4.56 -1.73 6.78
C GLN A 45 -3.84 -2.89 7.46
N GLU A 46 -3.71 -3.98 6.73
CA GLU A 46 -2.91 -5.12 7.11
C GLU A 46 -1.73 -5.23 6.15
N GLN A 47 -0.55 -5.38 6.70
CA GLN A 47 0.66 -5.57 5.92
C GLN A 47 1.49 -6.69 6.52
N THR A 48 1.84 -7.65 5.71
CA THR A 48 2.82 -8.69 6.04
C THR A 48 4.06 -8.44 5.18
N SER A 49 5.20 -8.27 5.82
CA SER A 49 6.49 -8.10 5.16
C SER A 49 7.46 -9.16 5.63
N VAL A 50 8.09 -9.81 4.70
CA VAL A 50 9.14 -10.80 4.97
C VAL A 50 10.49 -10.15 4.71
N THR A 51 11.36 -10.17 5.71
CA THR A 51 12.74 -9.75 5.59
C THR A 51 13.62 -11.00 5.58
N GLY A 52 14.29 -11.25 4.47
CA GLY A 52 15.23 -12.35 4.33
C GLY A 52 16.57 -12.06 5.01
N SER A 53 17.39 -13.05 5.05
CA SER A 53 18.77 -12.98 5.55
C SER A 53 19.74 -12.64 4.42
N THR A 54 20.87 -12.01 4.78
CA THR A 54 21.98 -11.80 3.84
C THR A 54 23.20 -12.55 4.34
N LEU A 55 23.76 -13.40 3.48
CA LEU A 55 25.00 -14.13 3.73
C LEU A 55 26.04 -13.69 2.71
N THR A 56 27.15 -13.16 3.19
CA THR A 56 28.23 -12.67 2.32
C THR A 56 29.55 -13.36 2.69
N ALA A 57 30.20 -13.94 1.69
CA ALA A 57 31.52 -14.51 1.79
C ALA A 57 32.52 -13.75 0.88
N GLY A 58 33.67 -13.40 1.40
CA GLY A 58 34.74 -12.72 0.61
C GLY A 58 35.32 -13.58 -0.49
N ASN A 59 35.34 -14.88 -0.30
CA ASN A 59 35.83 -15.88 -1.26
C ASN A 59 34.69 -16.86 -1.59
N ASN A 60 34.87 -18.13 -1.24
CA ASN A 60 33.91 -19.18 -1.57
C ASN A 60 32.86 -19.33 -0.50
N LEU A 61 31.63 -19.65 -0.90
CA LEU A 61 30.50 -19.99 -0.05
C LEU A 61 30.08 -21.43 -0.31
N THR A 62 30.09 -22.25 0.74
CA THR A 62 29.60 -23.62 0.62
C THR A 62 28.55 -23.88 1.68
N VAL A 63 27.38 -24.33 1.25
CA VAL A 63 26.31 -24.78 2.13
C VAL A 63 25.97 -26.21 1.79
N THR A 64 26.10 -27.09 2.76
CA THR A 64 25.85 -28.53 2.57
C THR A 64 24.80 -28.98 3.57
N ALA A 65 23.74 -29.60 3.08
CA ALA A 65 22.75 -30.27 3.90
C ALA A 65 22.86 -31.78 3.71
N THR A 66 23.32 -32.46 4.76
CA THR A 66 23.43 -33.91 4.77
C THR A 66 22.23 -34.52 5.47
N GLY A 67 21.80 -35.70 5.03
CA GLY A 67 20.69 -36.40 5.68
C GLY A 67 20.30 -37.67 4.92
N GLU A 68 19.55 -38.53 5.57
CA GLU A 68 18.98 -39.74 4.99
C GLU A 68 17.44 -39.67 5.03
N GLY A 69 16.77 -40.32 4.06
CA GLY A 69 15.32 -40.42 4.02
C GLY A 69 14.63 -39.11 3.72
N ASN A 70 14.04 -38.47 4.72
CA ASN A 70 13.25 -37.23 4.59
C ASN A 70 13.99 -35.98 5.08
N SER A 71 15.30 -36.00 5.18
CA SER A 71 16.15 -34.90 5.62
C SER A 71 17.19 -34.52 4.57
N GLY A 72 17.91 -33.43 4.79
CA GLY A 72 18.95 -32.96 3.87
C GLY A 72 18.47 -31.97 2.83
N ASP A 73 17.44 -31.17 3.15
CA ASP A 73 16.98 -30.09 2.30
C ASP A 73 17.73 -28.79 2.57
N ILE A 74 17.92 -28.00 1.54
CA ILE A 74 18.32 -26.59 1.64
C ILE A 74 17.12 -25.74 1.25
N LEU A 75 16.67 -24.87 2.15
CA LEU A 75 15.65 -23.87 1.88
C LEU A 75 16.24 -22.47 2.06
N VAL A 76 16.17 -21.67 1.00
CA VAL A 76 16.52 -20.24 1.00
C VAL A 76 15.31 -19.45 0.53
N GLN A 77 14.79 -18.56 1.36
CA GLN A 77 13.58 -17.81 1.04
C GLN A 77 13.77 -16.30 1.26
N GLY A 78 13.50 -15.50 0.21
CA GLY A 78 13.58 -14.04 0.24
C GLY A 78 14.94 -13.51 0.69
N SER A 79 16.00 -14.28 0.50
CA SER A 79 17.32 -14.05 1.09
C SER A 79 18.37 -13.82 0.02
N GLN A 80 19.50 -13.22 0.41
CA GLN A 80 20.61 -12.90 -0.49
C GLN A 80 21.85 -13.66 -0.08
N LEU A 81 22.42 -14.44 -1.01
CA LEU A 81 23.68 -15.13 -0.87
C LEU A 81 24.68 -14.53 -1.86
N LYS A 82 25.81 -14.04 -1.35
CA LYS A 82 26.86 -13.43 -2.16
C LYS A 82 28.22 -14.01 -1.82
N ALA A 83 28.95 -14.42 -2.85
CA ALA A 83 30.34 -14.85 -2.71
C ALA A 83 31.24 -14.12 -3.70
N GLY A 84 32.44 -13.77 -3.26
CA GLY A 84 33.47 -13.19 -4.13
C GLY A 84 34.13 -14.21 -5.05
N GLY A 85 34.04 -15.50 -4.74
CA GLY A 85 34.51 -16.63 -5.51
C GLY A 85 33.38 -17.59 -5.87
N ASP A 86 33.61 -18.88 -5.71
CA ASP A 86 32.63 -19.92 -6.04
C ASP A 86 31.56 -20.07 -4.98
N THR A 87 30.34 -20.39 -5.41
CA THR A 87 29.24 -20.75 -4.51
C THR A 87 28.76 -22.17 -4.79
N THR A 88 28.69 -22.99 -3.74
CA THR A 88 28.15 -24.35 -3.83
C THR A 88 27.02 -24.53 -2.82
N LEU A 89 25.85 -24.91 -3.33
CA LEU A 89 24.73 -25.41 -2.52
C LEU A 89 24.57 -26.90 -2.82
N ASP A 90 24.73 -27.74 -1.81
CA ASP A 90 24.70 -29.18 -1.94
C ASP A 90 23.69 -29.78 -0.97
N ALA A 91 22.54 -30.17 -1.49
CA ALA A 91 21.45 -30.74 -0.75
C ALA A 91 21.37 -32.25 -0.98
N ALA A 92 21.42 -33.04 0.08
CA ALA A 92 21.25 -34.48 -0.05
C ALA A 92 19.89 -34.87 -0.60
N ARG A 93 18.87 -33.98 -0.44
CA ARG A 93 17.51 -34.19 -0.94
C ARG A 93 17.06 -33.03 -1.83
N ASP A 94 16.35 -32.05 -1.31
CA ASP A 94 15.73 -31.00 -2.10
C ASP A 94 16.43 -29.66 -1.92
N LEU A 95 16.61 -28.92 -3.01
CA LEU A 95 17.12 -27.55 -3.00
C LEU A 95 15.99 -26.59 -3.40
N LEU A 96 15.58 -25.74 -2.46
CA LEU A 96 14.46 -24.84 -2.59
C LEU A 96 14.92 -23.38 -2.46
N LEU A 97 14.91 -22.65 -3.57
CA LEU A 97 15.24 -21.24 -3.64
C LEU A 97 13.96 -20.48 -3.96
N LEU A 98 13.36 -19.86 -2.95
CA LEU A 98 12.01 -19.33 -3.04
C LEU A 98 11.99 -17.81 -2.81
N GLY A 99 11.22 -17.10 -3.61
CA GLY A 99 10.81 -15.72 -3.28
C GLY A 99 9.89 -15.70 -2.06
N ALA A 100 9.92 -14.59 -1.33
CA ALA A 100 9.02 -14.36 -0.19
C ALA A 100 7.92 -13.37 -0.57
N ALA A 101 6.68 -13.73 -0.30
CA ALA A 101 5.54 -12.87 -0.56
C ALA A 101 5.36 -11.80 0.53
N ASN A 102 5.27 -10.54 0.13
CA ASN A 102 4.84 -9.44 0.97
C ASN A 102 3.41 -9.08 0.58
N THR A 103 2.49 -9.10 1.52
CA THR A 103 1.08 -8.84 1.24
C THR A 103 0.64 -7.54 1.91
N GLN A 104 -0.19 -6.78 1.21
CA GLN A 104 -0.82 -5.57 1.71
C GLN A 104 -2.32 -5.64 1.42
N LYS A 105 -3.12 -5.38 2.44
CA LYS A 105 -4.57 -5.26 2.35
C LYS A 105 -4.99 -3.94 2.95
N THR A 106 -5.83 -3.21 2.23
CA THR A 106 -6.37 -1.94 2.67
C THR A 106 -7.88 -1.98 2.52
N ASP A 107 -8.60 -1.76 3.61
CA ASP A 107 -10.04 -1.62 3.63
C ASP A 107 -10.38 -0.25 4.24
N GLY A 108 -11.06 0.59 3.48
CA GLY A 108 -11.48 1.92 3.91
C GLY A 108 -12.98 2.11 3.72
N SER A 109 -13.59 2.81 4.65
CA SER A 109 -14.95 3.31 4.51
C SER A 109 -15.04 4.72 5.02
N ASN A 110 -15.71 5.58 4.28
CA ASN A 110 -16.01 6.92 4.69
C ASN A 110 -17.50 7.19 4.54
N SER A 111 -18.06 7.93 5.47
CA SER A 111 -19.42 8.43 5.38
C SER A 111 -19.47 9.86 5.88
N SER A 112 -20.15 10.69 5.15
CA SER A 112 -20.43 12.07 5.54
C SER A 112 -21.91 12.36 5.39
N SER A 113 -22.50 13.06 6.34
CA SER A 113 -23.85 13.59 6.24
C SER A 113 -23.91 14.93 6.92
N GLY A 114 -24.60 15.86 6.30
CA GLY A 114 -24.80 17.18 6.85
C GLY A 114 -26.11 17.78 6.38
N GLY A 115 -26.60 18.71 7.16
CA GLY A 115 -27.76 19.50 6.78
C GLY A 115 -27.68 20.87 7.41
N SER A 116 -28.12 21.87 6.69
CA SER A 116 -28.25 23.22 7.18
C SER A 116 -29.60 23.82 6.77
N VAL A 117 -30.19 24.57 7.65
CA VAL A 117 -31.34 25.41 7.37
C VAL A 117 -30.98 26.85 7.73
N GLY A 118 -31.37 27.78 6.91
CA GLY A 118 -31.05 29.18 7.14
C GLY A 118 -32.09 30.11 6.55
N VAL A 119 -32.03 31.33 7.02
CA VAL A 119 -32.81 32.44 6.51
C VAL A 119 -31.88 33.55 6.05
N SER A 120 -32.19 34.15 4.91
CA SER A 120 -31.48 35.33 4.44
C SER A 120 -32.46 36.45 4.15
N LEU A 121 -32.09 37.64 4.56
CA LEU A 121 -32.82 38.86 4.28
C LEU A 121 -31.96 39.69 3.33
N GLY A 122 -32.47 39.92 2.14
CA GLY A 122 -31.83 40.79 1.14
C GLY A 122 -32.60 42.10 1.03
N LEU A 123 -31.90 43.20 1.10
CA LEU A 123 -32.44 44.53 0.86
C LEU A 123 -31.78 45.08 -0.41
N ASN A 124 -32.54 45.23 -1.46
CA ASN A 124 -32.05 45.77 -2.73
C ASN A 124 -32.94 46.97 -3.07
N GLY A 125 -32.47 48.15 -2.78
CA GLY A 125 -32.98 49.48 -3.08
C GLY A 125 -34.49 49.73 -3.29
N ALA A 126 -35.19 48.80 -3.87
CA ALA A 126 -36.62 48.88 -4.19
C ALA A 126 -37.40 47.60 -3.78
N SER A 127 -36.73 46.54 -3.32
CA SER A 127 -37.43 45.34 -2.86
C SER A 127 -36.65 44.67 -1.72
N SER A 128 -37.41 44.28 -0.70
CA SER A 128 -36.91 43.44 0.40
C SER A 128 -37.39 42.01 0.18
N GLY A 129 -36.47 41.06 0.26
CA GLY A 129 -36.78 39.64 0.10
C GLY A 129 -36.31 38.82 1.30
N LEU A 130 -37.23 38.00 1.83
CA LEU A 130 -36.86 36.95 2.80
C LEU A 130 -36.74 35.63 2.05
N SER A 131 -35.59 35.00 2.16
CA SER A 131 -35.38 33.69 1.59
C SER A 131 -35.10 32.69 2.69
N ILE A 132 -35.72 31.54 2.61
CA ILE A 132 -35.46 30.39 3.47
C ILE A 132 -34.77 29.34 2.62
N PHE A 133 -33.63 28.81 3.07
CA PHE A 133 -32.92 27.77 2.37
C PHE A 133 -32.66 26.59 3.30
N ALA A 134 -32.65 25.41 2.70
CA ALA A 134 -32.27 24.17 3.35
C ALA A 134 -31.36 23.39 2.43
N ASN A 135 -30.24 22.90 2.97
CA ASN A 135 -29.30 22.06 2.28
C ASN A 135 -29.14 20.76 3.04
N ALA A 136 -29.11 19.67 2.31
CA ALA A 136 -28.75 18.36 2.86
C ALA A 136 -27.75 17.69 1.94
N ASN A 137 -26.71 17.10 2.53
CA ASN A 137 -25.70 16.33 1.79
C ASN A 137 -25.47 15.00 2.49
N LYS A 138 -25.26 13.98 1.69
CA LYS A 138 -24.86 12.65 2.13
C LYS A 138 -23.84 12.10 1.16
N GLY A 139 -22.70 11.65 1.68
CA GLY A 139 -21.66 10.99 0.91
C GLY A 139 -21.28 9.68 1.59
N GLN A 140 -21.03 8.65 0.80
CA GLN A 140 -20.50 7.38 1.26
C GLN A 140 -19.45 6.93 0.24
N GLY A 141 -18.35 6.36 0.73
CA GLY A 141 -17.31 5.79 -0.10
C GLY A 141 -16.71 4.58 0.57
N ASN A 142 -16.35 3.60 -0.24
CA ASN A 142 -15.63 2.41 0.18
C ASN A 142 -14.38 2.25 -0.68
N GLU A 143 -13.29 1.88 -0.03
CA GLU A 143 -12.03 1.57 -0.68
C GLU A 143 -11.58 0.18 -0.27
N HIS A 144 -11.21 -0.64 -1.25
CA HIS A 144 -10.62 -1.96 -1.05
C HIS A 144 -9.39 -2.08 -1.92
N GLY A 145 -8.27 -2.48 -1.32
CA GLY A 145 -7.03 -2.70 -2.02
C GLY A 145 -6.35 -3.97 -1.54
N ASN A 146 -5.86 -4.78 -2.48
CA ASN A 146 -5.00 -5.92 -2.20
C ASN A 146 -3.76 -5.83 -3.07
N GLY A 147 -2.60 -6.11 -2.48
CA GLY A 147 -1.33 -6.16 -3.19
C GLY A 147 -0.47 -7.30 -2.68
N THR A 148 0.25 -7.92 -3.60
CA THR A 148 1.31 -8.88 -3.28
C THR A 148 2.54 -8.45 -4.06
N THR A 149 3.65 -8.24 -3.35
CA THR A 149 4.97 -8.01 -3.91
C THR A 149 5.91 -9.12 -3.46
N TRP A 150 6.88 -9.45 -4.28
CA TRP A 150 7.78 -10.54 -3.99
C TRP A 150 9.18 -10.01 -3.67
N THR A 151 9.75 -10.49 -2.57
CA THR A 151 11.18 -10.35 -2.30
C THR A 151 11.87 -11.56 -2.89
N GLU A 152 12.67 -11.35 -3.92
CA GLU A 152 13.37 -12.42 -4.60
C GLU A 152 14.51 -12.99 -3.74
N THR A 153 14.76 -14.28 -3.90
CA THR A 153 16.00 -14.89 -3.42
C THR A 153 17.09 -14.68 -4.48
N THR A 154 18.22 -14.13 -4.08
CA THR A 154 19.35 -13.88 -5.01
C THR A 154 20.59 -14.64 -4.59
N LEU A 155 21.20 -15.32 -5.56
CA LEU A 155 22.52 -15.95 -5.46
C LEU A 155 23.46 -15.25 -6.43
N ASP A 156 24.50 -14.63 -5.91
CA ASP A 156 25.51 -13.91 -6.69
C ASP A 156 26.90 -14.49 -6.39
N SER A 157 27.49 -15.19 -7.37
CA SER A 157 28.77 -15.81 -7.28
C SER A 157 29.75 -15.09 -8.19
N GLY A 158 30.88 -14.66 -7.66
CA GLY A 158 31.97 -14.08 -8.45
C GLY A 158 32.68 -15.07 -9.37
N GLY A 159 32.53 -16.37 -9.14
CA GLY A 159 33.05 -17.45 -9.94
C GLY A 159 31.97 -18.42 -10.37
N THR A 160 32.14 -19.71 -10.13
CA THR A 160 31.16 -20.74 -10.46
C THR A 160 30.06 -20.83 -9.38
N LEU A 161 28.82 -20.83 -9.81
CA LEU A 161 27.67 -21.19 -8.98
C LEU A 161 27.31 -22.67 -9.26
N SER A 162 27.39 -23.51 -8.24
CA SER A 162 27.03 -24.93 -8.33
C SER A 162 25.82 -25.22 -7.42
N LEU A 163 24.76 -25.72 -8.02
CA LEU A 163 23.52 -26.09 -7.33
C LEU A 163 23.36 -27.61 -7.50
N ASN A 164 23.46 -28.36 -6.40
CA ASN A 164 23.36 -29.81 -6.42
C ASN A 164 22.19 -30.23 -5.54
N SER A 165 21.40 -31.17 -6.03
CA SER A 165 20.34 -31.82 -5.23
C SER A 165 20.26 -33.29 -5.53
N GLY A 166 20.09 -34.10 -4.49
CA GLY A 166 19.88 -35.55 -4.64
C GLY A 166 18.50 -35.89 -5.19
N ARG A 167 17.55 -34.93 -5.17
CA ARG A 167 16.18 -35.08 -5.69
C ARG A 167 15.78 -33.91 -6.56
N ASP A 168 15.03 -32.97 -5.97
CA ASP A 168 14.42 -31.88 -6.72
C ASP A 168 15.10 -30.54 -6.46
N THR A 169 15.19 -29.73 -7.50
CA THR A 169 15.61 -28.33 -7.37
C THR A 169 14.48 -27.43 -7.83
N SER A 170 14.09 -26.47 -6.99
CA SER A 170 13.05 -25.47 -7.29
C SER A 170 13.60 -24.06 -7.12
N LEU A 171 13.60 -23.30 -8.20
CA LEU A 171 13.87 -21.86 -8.22
C LEU A 171 12.59 -21.12 -8.54
N ILE A 172 11.89 -20.61 -7.52
CA ILE A 172 10.60 -19.94 -7.66
C ILE A 172 10.75 -18.50 -7.14
N GLY A 173 10.75 -17.51 -8.04
CA GLY A 173 11.06 -16.12 -7.67
C GLY A 173 12.49 -15.97 -7.14
N ALA A 174 13.43 -16.67 -7.77
CA ALA A 174 14.83 -16.64 -7.40
C ALA A 174 15.72 -16.30 -8.61
N GLN A 175 16.81 -15.62 -8.35
CA GLN A 175 17.86 -15.29 -9.33
C GLN A 175 19.15 -15.97 -8.93
N ALA A 176 19.80 -16.59 -9.91
CA ALA A 176 21.08 -17.26 -9.75
C ALA A 176 22.07 -16.72 -10.80
N SER A 177 23.20 -16.17 -10.36
CA SER A 177 24.21 -15.54 -11.20
C SER A 177 25.62 -15.98 -10.83
N GLY A 178 26.47 -16.03 -11.82
CA GLY A 178 27.90 -16.38 -11.70
C GLY A 178 28.60 -16.36 -13.06
N GLU A 179 29.93 -16.40 -13.09
CA GLU A 179 30.67 -16.58 -14.36
C GLU A 179 30.26 -17.87 -15.09
N SER A 180 29.94 -18.91 -14.31
CA SER A 180 29.35 -20.15 -14.78
C SER A 180 28.32 -20.64 -13.80
N VAL A 181 27.18 -21.11 -14.30
CA VAL A 181 26.10 -21.68 -13.46
C VAL A 181 25.96 -23.17 -13.84
N LYS A 182 26.17 -24.04 -12.86
CA LYS A 182 26.00 -25.48 -12.98
C LYS A 182 24.88 -25.95 -12.09
N VAL A 183 23.98 -26.74 -12.62
CA VAL A 183 22.85 -27.30 -11.88
C VAL A 183 22.84 -28.80 -12.10
N ASP A 184 23.02 -29.56 -11.03
CA ASP A 184 22.97 -31.03 -11.03
C ASP A 184 21.80 -31.47 -10.15
N VAL A 185 20.82 -32.13 -10.76
CA VAL A 185 19.54 -32.45 -10.13
C VAL A 185 19.27 -33.93 -10.28
N GLY A 186 19.04 -34.60 -9.18
CA GLY A 186 18.80 -36.04 -9.18
C GLY A 186 17.47 -36.44 -9.82
N ARG A 187 16.46 -35.52 -9.85
CA ARG A 187 15.12 -35.85 -10.38
C ARG A 187 14.51 -34.71 -11.21
N ASP A 188 13.90 -33.71 -10.54
CA ASP A 188 13.11 -32.67 -11.22
C ASP A 188 13.70 -31.27 -10.98
N LEU A 189 13.76 -30.46 -12.05
CA LEU A 189 14.13 -29.05 -12.00
C LEU A 189 12.92 -28.18 -12.33
N LEU A 190 12.51 -27.33 -11.38
CA LEU A 190 11.46 -26.34 -11.59
C LEU A 190 12.04 -24.93 -11.57
N LEU A 191 11.82 -24.17 -12.64
CA LEU A 191 12.15 -22.76 -12.75
C LEU A 191 10.86 -21.96 -12.97
N GLN A 192 10.54 -21.05 -12.04
CA GLN A 192 9.33 -20.24 -12.12
C GLN A 192 9.60 -18.81 -11.66
N SER A 193 9.15 -17.83 -12.44
CA SER A 193 9.14 -16.44 -12.02
C SER A 193 7.89 -16.14 -11.16
N GLN A 194 8.01 -15.14 -10.26
CA GLN A 194 6.91 -14.59 -9.51
C GLN A 194 6.61 -13.17 -10.00
N GLN A 195 5.33 -12.79 -10.03
CA GLN A 195 4.91 -11.48 -10.47
C GLN A 195 4.17 -10.73 -9.35
N ASP A 196 4.47 -9.45 -9.23
CA ASP A 196 3.74 -8.56 -8.35
C ASP A 196 2.31 -8.36 -8.85
N SER A 197 1.37 -8.29 -7.93
CA SER A 197 -0.02 -8.02 -8.22
C SER A 197 -0.56 -6.91 -7.34
N LYS A 198 -1.38 -6.03 -7.92
CA LYS A 198 -2.06 -4.97 -7.18
C LYS A 198 -3.45 -4.75 -7.73
N THR A 199 -4.43 -4.79 -6.85
CA THR A 199 -5.83 -4.49 -7.18
C THR A 199 -6.35 -3.43 -6.23
N ALA A 200 -6.97 -2.37 -6.77
CA ALA A 200 -7.63 -1.33 -5.99
C ALA A 200 -9.02 -1.06 -6.56
N ARG A 201 -10.01 -0.90 -5.70
CA ARG A 201 -11.39 -0.50 -6.06
C ARG A 201 -11.84 0.61 -5.13
N GLN A 202 -12.40 1.66 -5.73
CA GLN A 202 -13.09 2.74 -5.04
C GLN A 202 -14.53 2.80 -5.54
N ARG A 203 -15.47 3.00 -4.61
CA ARG A 203 -16.90 3.19 -4.90
C ARG A 203 -17.46 4.31 -4.04
#